data_90f8be67c35e2efc336da74580c070fc
#
_entry.id   90f8be67c35e2efc336da74580c070fc
#
_cell.length_a   1.000
_cell.length_b   1.000
_cell.length_c   1.000
_cell.angle_alpha   90.00
_cell.angle_beta   90.00
_cell.angle_gamma   90.00
#
_symmetry.space_group_name_H-M   'P 1'
#
loop_
_entity.id
_entity.type
_entity.pdbx_description
1 polymer ?
#
loop_
_entity_poly.entity_id
_entity_poly.type
_entity_poly.pdbx_seq_one_letter_code
_entity_poly.pdbx_strand_id
1 'polypeptide(L)'
;ATINRTGCERVRRASEQWRRQLQLGIPSGDGIDHIGILLAFAYPDRVAQRLAGSDGRYRLTNGRGASFQGQQGLSQEDYLAVAQLDGTGDWARILAAAPLRLQDLERHCAKQIDTVDVLEWDDRSESVRARRQRRFGQLILEDRATHEPDPGQVTAALLVGLRRTGLVALPWTKDLHQWRARVAFLHRVDTTWPDLSDEALTTTLEQWLAPFVTGLMSLAQLRRIDLQAPLDSLLTWQQRQELSRLAPTHITVPSGSHVRLDYEQGDSPVLAVRLQEMFGCQETPRIAGGTVPVMVHLLSPAGRPVQVTKDLASFWRSAYQDVKKELRGRYPRHHWPDDPFSAQPTNRTKRRT
;
A
#
# COMPACT_ATOMS: atom_id res chain seq x y z
N ALA A 1 -35.95 -33.30 -32.08
CA ALA A 1 -35.02 -32.68 -33.05
C ALA A 1 -35.06 -33.47 -34.34
N THR A 2 -35.34 -32.82 -35.46
CA THR A 2 -35.43 -33.48 -36.80
C THR A 2 -33.99 -33.59 -37.35
N ILE A 3 -33.56 -34.81 -37.63
CA ILE A 3 -32.22 -35.05 -38.18
C ILE A 3 -32.20 -34.55 -39.63
N ASN A 4 -31.25 -33.63 -39.92
CA ASN A 4 -31.01 -33.17 -41.31
C ASN A 4 -30.22 -34.24 -42.08
N ARG A 5 -30.94 -35.12 -42.78
CA ARG A 5 -30.38 -36.26 -43.55
C ARG A 5 -29.34 -35.82 -44.60
N THR A 6 -29.62 -34.74 -45.34
CA THR A 6 -28.70 -34.19 -46.33
C THR A 6 -27.40 -33.65 -45.70
N GLY A 7 -27.49 -33.05 -44.53
CA GLY A 7 -26.32 -32.62 -43.73
C GLY A 7 -25.48 -33.80 -43.28
N CYS A 8 -26.11 -34.85 -42.78
CA CYS A 8 -25.42 -36.08 -42.34
C CYS A 8 -24.70 -36.80 -43.52
N GLU A 9 -25.31 -36.89 -44.68
CA GLU A 9 -24.67 -37.46 -45.88
C GLU A 9 -23.44 -36.66 -46.32
N ARG A 10 -23.51 -35.34 -46.29
CA ARG A 10 -22.38 -34.47 -46.62
C ARG A 10 -21.20 -34.67 -45.67
N VAL A 11 -21.47 -34.70 -44.34
CA VAL A 11 -20.44 -34.96 -43.33
C VAL A 11 -19.83 -36.35 -43.51
N ARG A 12 -20.64 -37.35 -43.75
CA ARG A 12 -20.18 -38.73 -44.03
C ARG A 12 -19.24 -38.79 -45.21
N ARG A 13 -19.59 -38.19 -46.37
CA ARG A 13 -18.75 -38.15 -47.57
C ARG A 13 -17.42 -37.42 -47.27
N ALA A 14 -17.44 -36.28 -46.58
CA ALA A 14 -16.23 -35.56 -46.19
C ALA A 14 -15.32 -36.39 -45.25
N SER A 15 -15.90 -37.09 -44.28
CA SER A 15 -15.17 -37.99 -43.39
C SER A 15 -14.52 -39.16 -44.16
N GLU A 16 -15.24 -39.78 -45.09
CA GLU A 16 -14.70 -40.84 -45.90
C GLU A 16 -13.56 -40.36 -46.81
N GLN A 17 -13.68 -39.18 -47.41
CA GLN A 17 -12.62 -38.54 -48.18
C GLN A 17 -11.35 -38.30 -47.33
N TRP A 18 -11.48 -37.69 -46.15
CA TRP A 18 -10.34 -37.44 -45.26
C TRP A 18 -9.68 -38.73 -44.79
N ARG A 19 -10.46 -39.75 -44.44
CA ARG A 19 -9.92 -41.08 -44.11
C ARG A 19 -9.06 -41.68 -45.20
N ARG A 20 -9.49 -41.58 -46.45
CA ARG A 20 -8.70 -42.06 -47.61
C ARG A 20 -7.42 -41.24 -47.77
N GLN A 21 -7.50 -39.93 -47.69
CA GLN A 21 -6.33 -39.04 -47.79
C GLN A 21 -5.29 -39.28 -46.69
N LEU A 22 -5.74 -39.54 -45.47
CA LEU A 22 -4.89 -39.76 -44.31
C LEU A 22 -4.52 -41.23 -44.09
N GLN A 23 -4.96 -42.14 -45.00
CA GLN A 23 -4.72 -43.59 -44.91
C GLN A 23 -5.15 -44.23 -43.58
N LEU A 24 -6.23 -43.72 -42.98
CA LEU A 24 -6.75 -44.20 -41.70
C LEU A 24 -7.64 -45.43 -41.89
N GLY A 25 -7.49 -46.42 -41.00
CA GLY A 25 -8.35 -47.62 -40.94
C GLY A 25 -9.81 -47.31 -40.57
N ILE A 26 -10.66 -48.32 -40.58
CA ILE A 26 -12.04 -48.18 -40.09
C ILE A 26 -12.00 -48.04 -38.57
N PRO A 27 -12.68 -47.02 -37.96
CA PRO A 27 -12.71 -46.87 -36.52
C PRO A 27 -13.35 -48.11 -35.88
N SER A 28 -12.67 -48.68 -34.90
CA SER A 28 -13.25 -49.72 -34.04
C SER A 28 -13.80 -49.06 -32.81
N GLY A 29 -15.13 -48.88 -32.71
CA GLY A 29 -15.81 -48.37 -31.53
C GLY A 29 -16.65 -47.09 -31.75
N ASP A 30 -17.53 -46.80 -30.79
CA ASP A 30 -18.33 -45.59 -30.76
C ASP A 30 -17.44 -44.38 -30.37
N GLY A 31 -16.98 -43.65 -31.38
CA GLY A 31 -16.17 -42.43 -31.17
C GLY A 31 -16.93 -41.26 -30.52
N ILE A 32 -18.13 -41.50 -29.97
CA ILE A 32 -18.99 -40.48 -29.34
C ILE A 32 -18.31 -39.87 -28.14
N ASP A 33 -17.58 -40.64 -27.35
CA ASP A 33 -16.88 -40.19 -26.13
C ASP A 33 -15.73 -39.20 -26.43
N HIS A 34 -15.25 -39.16 -27.69
CA HIS A 34 -14.16 -38.29 -28.10
C HIS A 34 -14.60 -36.99 -28.81
N ILE A 35 -15.91 -36.79 -29.03
CA ILE A 35 -16.42 -35.62 -29.76
C ILE A 35 -16.00 -34.33 -29.09
N GLY A 36 -16.07 -34.25 -27.73
CA GLY A 36 -15.70 -33.09 -26.96
C GLY A 36 -14.23 -32.66 -27.17
N ILE A 37 -13.29 -33.63 -27.11
CA ILE A 37 -11.87 -33.31 -27.28
C ILE A 37 -11.55 -32.99 -28.77
N LEU A 38 -12.18 -33.62 -29.72
CA LEU A 38 -12.02 -33.27 -31.12
C LEU A 38 -12.51 -31.85 -31.42
N LEU A 39 -13.64 -31.45 -30.84
CA LEU A 39 -14.12 -30.06 -30.92
C LEU A 39 -13.21 -29.08 -30.20
N ALA A 40 -12.62 -29.47 -29.08
CA ALA A 40 -11.65 -28.62 -28.36
C ALA A 40 -10.38 -28.37 -29.19
N PHE A 41 -9.93 -29.36 -29.97
CA PHE A 41 -8.84 -29.15 -30.94
C PHE A 41 -9.25 -28.22 -32.09
N ALA A 42 -10.46 -28.35 -32.61
CA ALA A 42 -10.94 -27.50 -33.71
C ALA A 42 -11.24 -26.06 -33.28
N TYR A 43 -11.69 -25.89 -32.06
CA TYR A 43 -12.14 -24.60 -31.49
C TYR A 43 -11.63 -24.43 -30.06
N PRO A 44 -10.32 -24.27 -29.82
CA PRO A 44 -9.75 -24.19 -28.48
C PRO A 44 -10.23 -22.95 -27.71
N ASP A 45 -10.60 -21.87 -28.40
CA ASP A 45 -11.19 -20.65 -27.87
C ASP A 45 -12.63 -20.80 -27.36
N ARG A 46 -13.27 -21.93 -27.66
CA ARG A 46 -14.67 -22.24 -27.31
C ARG A 46 -14.82 -23.40 -26.34
N VAL A 47 -13.75 -23.84 -25.72
CA VAL A 47 -13.87 -24.68 -24.51
C VAL A 47 -14.53 -23.84 -23.42
N ALA A 48 -15.50 -24.42 -22.75
CA ALA A 48 -16.37 -23.76 -21.79
C ALA A 48 -16.35 -24.46 -20.43
N GLN A 49 -16.26 -23.70 -19.37
CA GLN A 49 -16.34 -24.16 -17.97
C GLN A 49 -17.63 -23.61 -17.34
N ARG A 50 -18.38 -24.48 -16.65
CA ARG A 50 -19.60 -24.09 -15.96
C ARG A 50 -19.29 -23.11 -14.84
N LEU A 51 -20.07 -22.05 -14.71
CA LEU A 51 -19.97 -21.12 -13.62
C LEU A 51 -20.58 -21.69 -12.34
N ALA A 52 -19.87 -21.60 -11.24
CA ALA A 52 -20.32 -22.11 -9.94
C ALA A 52 -21.68 -21.50 -9.54
N GLY A 53 -22.59 -22.35 -9.05
CA GLY A 53 -23.92 -21.93 -8.60
C GLY A 53 -24.88 -21.53 -9.73
N SER A 54 -24.56 -21.83 -11.00
CA SER A 54 -25.44 -21.51 -12.13
C SER A 54 -25.72 -22.72 -13.02
N ASP A 55 -26.97 -22.91 -13.38
CA ASP A 55 -27.38 -23.94 -14.34
C ASP A 55 -27.30 -23.37 -15.77
N GLY A 56 -26.52 -24.06 -16.61
CA GLY A 56 -26.41 -23.73 -18.02
C GLY A 56 -25.68 -22.45 -18.39
N ARG A 57 -24.94 -21.84 -17.45
CA ARG A 57 -24.07 -20.69 -17.72
C ARG A 57 -22.61 -21.12 -17.68
N TYR A 58 -21.85 -20.68 -18.66
CA TYR A 58 -20.48 -21.09 -18.91
C TYR A 58 -19.59 -19.87 -19.17
N ARG A 59 -18.31 -20.00 -18.84
CA ARG A 59 -17.24 -19.11 -19.32
C ARG A 59 -16.44 -19.84 -20.37
N LEU A 60 -16.20 -19.19 -21.49
CA LEU A 60 -15.35 -19.70 -22.56
C LEU A 60 -13.87 -19.43 -22.27
N THR A 61 -12.98 -20.19 -22.91
CA THR A 61 -11.51 -20.00 -22.82
C THR A 61 -11.07 -18.59 -23.17
N ASN A 62 -11.79 -17.90 -24.07
CA ASN A 62 -11.53 -16.49 -24.42
C ASN A 62 -12.12 -15.48 -23.46
N GLY A 63 -12.73 -15.91 -22.35
CA GLY A 63 -13.32 -15.06 -21.32
C GLY A 63 -14.79 -14.68 -21.51
N ARG A 64 -15.37 -14.91 -22.69
CA ARG A 64 -16.80 -14.62 -22.95
C ARG A 64 -17.71 -15.55 -22.15
N GLY A 65 -18.87 -15.03 -21.77
CA GLY A 65 -19.95 -15.82 -21.22
C GLY A 65 -20.73 -16.55 -22.32
N ALA A 66 -21.21 -17.75 -22.03
CA ALA A 66 -22.11 -18.51 -22.91
C ALA A 66 -23.20 -19.17 -22.07
N SER A 67 -24.39 -19.34 -22.63
CA SER A 67 -25.50 -19.99 -21.93
C SER A 67 -26.43 -20.78 -22.85
N PHE A 68 -27.06 -21.80 -22.27
CA PHE A 68 -28.18 -22.47 -22.93
C PHE A 68 -29.48 -21.68 -22.73
N GLN A 69 -30.41 -21.79 -23.68
CA GLN A 69 -31.79 -21.35 -23.48
C GLN A 69 -32.58 -22.51 -22.84
N GLY A 70 -32.85 -22.39 -21.55
CA GLY A 70 -33.57 -23.39 -20.76
C GLY A 70 -32.70 -24.57 -20.35
N GLN A 71 -33.29 -25.46 -19.54
CA GLN A 71 -32.60 -26.67 -19.09
C GLN A 71 -32.45 -27.67 -20.20
N GLN A 72 -31.22 -28.12 -20.40
CA GLN A 72 -30.87 -29.19 -21.36
C GLN A 72 -29.99 -30.21 -20.64
N GLY A 73 -29.85 -31.41 -21.19
CA GLY A 73 -29.02 -32.48 -20.61
C GLY A 73 -27.57 -32.04 -20.41
N LEU A 74 -27.04 -31.16 -21.27
CA LEU A 74 -25.68 -30.64 -21.18
C LEU A 74 -25.52 -29.48 -20.18
N SER A 75 -26.60 -28.94 -19.60
CA SER A 75 -26.55 -27.80 -18.68
C SER A 75 -25.87 -28.12 -17.35
N GLN A 76 -25.69 -29.39 -17.04
CA GLN A 76 -25.07 -29.88 -15.81
C GLN A 76 -23.61 -30.29 -15.97
N GLU A 77 -23.10 -30.35 -17.20
CA GLU A 77 -21.72 -30.72 -17.48
C GLU A 77 -20.76 -29.61 -16.98
N ASP A 78 -19.68 -29.98 -16.33
CA ASP A 78 -18.69 -29.02 -15.81
C ASP A 78 -17.89 -28.37 -16.94
N TYR A 79 -17.61 -29.14 -18.01
CA TYR A 79 -16.90 -28.63 -19.18
C TYR A 79 -17.61 -29.05 -20.47
N LEU A 80 -17.60 -28.14 -21.45
CA LEU A 80 -18.13 -28.34 -22.77
C LEU A 80 -17.12 -27.88 -23.83
N ALA A 81 -17.14 -28.53 -25.00
CA ALA A 81 -16.57 -27.97 -26.21
C ALA A 81 -17.72 -27.46 -27.10
N VAL A 82 -17.75 -26.16 -27.37
CA VAL A 82 -18.86 -25.52 -28.06
C VAL A 82 -18.57 -25.41 -29.54
N ALA A 83 -19.39 -26.12 -30.34
CA ALA A 83 -19.26 -26.12 -31.80
C ALA A 83 -19.89 -24.89 -32.43
N GLN A 84 -21.05 -24.46 -31.91
CA GLN A 84 -21.78 -23.33 -32.47
C GLN A 84 -22.32 -22.39 -31.39
N LEU A 85 -22.04 -21.12 -31.58
CA LEU A 85 -22.51 -20.00 -30.76
C LEU A 85 -23.32 -19.03 -31.62
N ASP A 86 -24.32 -18.38 -31.01
CA ASP A 86 -25.08 -17.30 -31.60
C ASP A 86 -25.00 -16.07 -30.71
N GLY A 87 -24.89 -14.89 -31.31
CA GLY A 87 -24.78 -13.62 -30.61
C GLY A 87 -23.38 -13.02 -30.62
N THR A 88 -23.33 -11.67 -30.59
CA THR A 88 -22.08 -10.86 -30.65
C THR A 88 -21.76 -10.14 -29.35
N GLY A 89 -22.65 -10.19 -28.33
CA GLY A 89 -22.45 -9.56 -27.05
C GLY A 89 -21.54 -10.34 -26.09
N ASP A 90 -21.45 -9.89 -24.85
CA ASP A 90 -20.66 -10.51 -23.77
C ASP A 90 -21.16 -11.93 -23.41
N TRP A 91 -22.43 -12.22 -23.68
CA TRP A 91 -23.08 -13.50 -23.50
C TRP A 91 -23.54 -14.05 -24.81
N ALA A 92 -23.02 -15.19 -25.20
CA ALA A 92 -23.42 -15.92 -26.40
C ALA A 92 -24.40 -17.04 -26.04
N ARG A 93 -25.27 -17.40 -27.00
CA ARG A 93 -26.14 -18.55 -26.86
C ARG A 93 -25.48 -19.79 -27.42
N ILE A 94 -25.46 -20.87 -26.65
CA ILE A 94 -24.94 -22.15 -27.08
C ILE A 94 -26.01 -22.85 -27.94
N LEU A 95 -25.69 -23.10 -29.20
CA LEU A 95 -26.57 -23.81 -30.16
C LEU A 95 -26.18 -25.26 -30.28
N ALA A 96 -24.87 -25.58 -30.29
CA ALA A 96 -24.36 -26.94 -30.35
C ALA A 96 -23.08 -27.06 -29.53
N ALA A 97 -22.99 -28.08 -28.68
CA ALA A 97 -21.84 -28.40 -27.85
C ALA A 97 -21.75 -29.91 -27.59
N ALA A 98 -20.59 -30.37 -27.20
CA ALA A 98 -20.38 -31.72 -26.68
C ALA A 98 -19.78 -31.69 -25.28
N PRO A 99 -20.04 -32.68 -24.42
CA PRO A 99 -19.40 -32.78 -23.11
C PRO A 99 -17.90 -33.00 -23.29
N LEU A 100 -17.12 -32.39 -22.40
CA LEU A 100 -15.66 -32.50 -22.39
C LEU A 100 -15.22 -32.91 -20.99
N ARG A 101 -14.45 -33.99 -20.88
CA ARG A 101 -13.89 -34.39 -19.58
C ARG A 101 -12.61 -33.62 -19.32
N LEU A 102 -12.44 -33.15 -18.09
CA LEU A 102 -11.22 -32.44 -17.69
C LEU A 102 -9.96 -33.28 -17.92
N GLN A 103 -10.03 -34.59 -17.68
CA GLN A 103 -8.92 -35.53 -17.90
C GLN A 103 -8.47 -35.56 -19.38
N ASP A 104 -9.44 -35.50 -20.32
CA ASP A 104 -9.13 -35.47 -21.75
C ASP A 104 -8.47 -34.16 -22.17
N LEU A 105 -8.93 -33.02 -21.56
CA LEU A 105 -8.32 -31.73 -21.76
C LEU A 105 -6.87 -31.72 -21.21
N GLU A 106 -6.67 -32.21 -19.99
CA GLU A 106 -5.33 -32.31 -19.38
C GLU A 106 -4.38 -33.22 -20.14
N ARG A 107 -4.87 -34.31 -20.64
CA ARG A 107 -4.06 -35.29 -21.41
C ARG A 107 -3.65 -34.77 -22.78
N HIS A 108 -4.58 -34.14 -23.48
CA HIS A 108 -4.38 -33.80 -24.88
C HIS A 108 -4.01 -32.34 -25.13
N CYS A 109 -4.33 -31.42 -24.20
CA CYS A 109 -4.04 -30.01 -24.28
C CYS A 109 -3.03 -29.55 -23.21
N ALA A 110 -2.24 -30.46 -22.64
CA ALA A 110 -1.29 -30.17 -21.54
C ALA A 110 -0.35 -28.98 -21.84
N LYS A 111 0.09 -28.83 -23.09
CA LYS A 111 0.97 -27.71 -23.52
C LYS A 111 0.30 -26.33 -23.53
N GLN A 112 -1.03 -26.29 -23.44
CA GLN A 112 -1.84 -25.08 -23.46
C GLN A 112 -2.36 -24.73 -22.03
N ILE A 113 -2.00 -25.58 -21.05
CA ILE A 113 -2.35 -25.36 -19.65
C ILE A 113 -1.18 -24.68 -18.96
N ASP A 114 -1.37 -23.41 -18.60
CA ASP A 114 -0.40 -22.62 -17.87
C ASP A 114 -0.58 -22.77 -16.36
N THR A 115 0.53 -22.79 -15.64
CA THR A 115 0.52 -22.67 -14.17
C THR A 115 0.98 -21.27 -13.81
N VAL A 116 0.10 -20.52 -13.14
CA VAL A 116 0.31 -19.12 -12.80
C VAL A 116 0.14 -18.93 -11.30
N ASP A 117 1.10 -18.27 -10.66
CA ASP A 117 0.93 -17.80 -9.29
C ASP A 117 0.22 -16.44 -9.32
N VAL A 118 -0.90 -16.36 -8.62
CA VAL A 118 -1.73 -15.15 -8.51
C VAL A 118 -1.61 -14.63 -7.08
N LEU A 119 -1.11 -13.41 -6.98
CA LEU A 119 -0.99 -12.72 -5.71
C LEU A 119 -1.92 -11.52 -5.73
N GLU A 120 -2.84 -11.48 -4.78
CA GLU A 120 -3.82 -10.42 -4.65
C GLU A 120 -3.87 -9.93 -3.23
N TRP A 121 -4.04 -8.63 -3.07
CA TRP A 121 -4.33 -8.04 -1.79
C TRP A 121 -5.80 -8.29 -1.42
N ASP A 122 -6.04 -8.83 -0.24
CA ASP A 122 -7.37 -9.02 0.31
C ASP A 122 -7.63 -7.98 1.42
N ASP A 123 -8.48 -7.02 1.11
CA ASP A 123 -8.83 -5.91 2.02
C ASP A 123 -9.47 -6.40 3.33
N ARG A 124 -10.19 -7.54 3.29
CA ARG A 124 -10.88 -8.07 4.47
C ARG A 124 -9.92 -8.66 5.50
N SER A 125 -8.92 -9.39 5.05
CA SER A 125 -7.89 -10.00 5.93
C SER A 125 -6.66 -9.12 6.11
N GLU A 126 -6.60 -7.95 5.46
CA GLU A 126 -5.42 -7.06 5.39
C GLU A 126 -4.14 -7.85 5.07
N SER A 127 -4.21 -8.77 4.10
CA SER A 127 -3.11 -9.65 3.77
C SER A 127 -3.04 -10.01 2.29
N VAL A 128 -1.86 -10.41 1.84
CA VAL A 128 -1.63 -10.95 0.50
C VAL A 128 -2.11 -12.40 0.46
N ARG A 129 -2.99 -12.69 -0.47
CA ARG A 129 -3.39 -14.06 -0.81
C ARG A 129 -2.58 -14.55 -1.99
N ALA A 130 -1.84 -15.60 -1.79
CA ALA A 130 -1.06 -16.26 -2.83
C ALA A 130 -1.74 -17.57 -3.23
N ARG A 131 -2.07 -17.69 -4.52
CA ARG A 131 -2.76 -18.86 -5.08
C ARG A 131 -2.04 -19.33 -6.32
N ARG A 132 -1.90 -20.63 -6.47
CA ARG A 132 -1.40 -21.25 -7.68
C ARG A 132 -2.58 -21.74 -8.50
N GLN A 133 -2.70 -21.24 -9.71
CA GLN A 133 -3.79 -21.58 -10.61
C GLN A 133 -3.25 -22.30 -11.84
N ARG A 134 -3.91 -23.42 -12.20
CA ARG A 134 -3.74 -24.03 -13.51
C ARG A 134 -4.85 -23.50 -14.41
N ARG A 135 -4.47 -22.90 -15.52
CA ARG A 135 -5.40 -22.21 -16.41
C ARG A 135 -5.31 -22.78 -17.82
N PHE A 136 -6.47 -22.89 -18.46
CA PHE A 136 -6.58 -23.10 -19.89
C PHE A 136 -7.21 -21.83 -20.51
N GLY A 137 -6.37 -20.94 -21.02
CA GLY A 137 -6.77 -19.57 -21.34
C GLY A 137 -7.34 -18.85 -20.12
N GLN A 138 -8.59 -18.40 -20.19
CA GLN A 138 -9.27 -17.73 -19.06
C GLN A 138 -10.00 -18.69 -18.10
N LEU A 139 -9.97 -19.99 -18.37
CA LEU A 139 -10.60 -20.99 -17.50
C LEU A 139 -9.64 -21.40 -16.40
N ILE A 140 -10.13 -21.39 -15.16
CA ILE A 140 -9.38 -21.86 -14.00
C ILE A 140 -9.71 -23.32 -13.77
N LEU A 141 -8.78 -24.22 -14.13
CA LEU A 141 -8.96 -25.67 -13.95
C LEU A 141 -8.72 -26.11 -12.53
N GLU A 142 -7.78 -25.44 -11.87
CA GLU A 142 -7.41 -25.71 -10.49
C GLU A 142 -6.97 -24.40 -9.82
N ASP A 143 -7.35 -24.24 -8.56
CA ASP A 143 -7.02 -23.06 -7.76
C ASP A 143 -6.68 -23.49 -6.34
N ARG A 144 -5.40 -23.46 -5.99
CA ARG A 144 -4.88 -23.87 -4.68
C ARG A 144 -4.10 -22.75 -4.01
N ALA A 145 -4.10 -22.70 -2.67
CA ALA A 145 -3.18 -21.84 -1.95
C ALA A 145 -1.73 -22.27 -2.23
N THR A 146 -0.84 -21.31 -2.49
CA THR A 146 0.60 -21.60 -2.59
C THR A 146 1.30 -21.19 -1.31
N HIS A 147 2.24 -22.03 -0.87
CA HIS A 147 3.03 -21.79 0.34
C HIS A 147 4.39 -21.15 0.05
N GLU A 148 4.77 -21.08 -1.20
CA GLU A 148 6.07 -20.54 -1.65
C GLU A 148 5.86 -19.56 -2.80
N PRO A 149 5.19 -18.41 -2.54
CA PRO A 149 5.04 -17.38 -3.54
C PRO A 149 6.36 -16.64 -3.77
N ASP A 150 6.54 -16.03 -4.94
CA ASP A 150 7.68 -15.16 -5.22
C ASP A 150 7.73 -13.97 -4.25
N PRO A 151 8.82 -13.79 -3.48
CA PRO A 151 8.89 -12.74 -2.45
C PRO A 151 8.76 -11.32 -3.02
N GLY A 152 9.21 -11.07 -4.26
CA GLY A 152 9.10 -9.77 -4.89
C GLY A 152 7.65 -9.43 -5.23
N GLN A 153 6.90 -10.41 -5.76
CA GLN A 153 5.48 -10.24 -6.04
C GLN A 153 4.65 -10.10 -4.76
N VAL A 154 5.00 -10.82 -3.69
CA VAL A 154 4.38 -10.65 -2.36
C VAL A 154 4.56 -9.21 -1.88
N THR A 155 5.79 -8.71 -1.94
CA THR A 155 6.10 -7.33 -1.53
C THR A 155 5.30 -6.32 -2.37
N ALA A 156 5.24 -6.48 -3.68
CA ALA A 156 4.46 -5.60 -4.55
C ALA A 156 2.97 -5.59 -4.17
N ALA A 157 2.37 -6.76 -3.93
CA ALA A 157 0.98 -6.88 -3.51
C ALA A 157 0.73 -6.26 -2.12
N LEU A 158 1.67 -6.42 -1.17
CA LEU A 158 1.62 -5.78 0.15
C LEU A 158 1.64 -4.25 0.04
N LEU A 159 2.50 -3.70 -0.82
CA LEU A 159 2.57 -2.24 -1.04
C LEU A 159 1.31 -1.69 -1.71
N VAL A 160 0.65 -2.45 -2.59
CA VAL A 160 -0.68 -2.10 -3.12
C VAL A 160 -1.70 -1.99 -1.98
N GLY A 161 -1.70 -2.95 -1.05
CA GLY A 161 -2.55 -2.91 0.14
C GLY A 161 -2.25 -1.71 1.03
N LEU A 162 -0.96 -1.43 1.28
CA LEU A 162 -0.54 -0.28 2.08
C LEU A 162 -0.97 1.05 1.43
N ARG A 163 -0.89 1.19 0.10
CA ARG A 163 -1.38 2.40 -0.60
C ARG A 163 -2.88 2.62 -0.41
N ARG A 164 -3.68 1.55 -0.37
CA ARG A 164 -5.12 1.64 -0.12
C ARG A 164 -5.44 2.02 1.31
N THR A 165 -4.71 1.45 2.28
CA THR A 165 -4.93 1.70 3.71
C THR A 165 -4.32 3.01 4.17
N GLY A 166 -3.25 3.48 3.50
CA GLY A 166 -2.48 4.67 3.83
C GLY A 166 -1.34 4.41 4.81
N LEU A 167 -0.42 5.39 4.89
CA LEU A 167 0.78 5.31 5.74
C LEU A 167 0.48 5.22 7.24
N VAL A 168 -0.74 5.54 7.66
CA VAL A 168 -1.21 5.38 9.05
C VAL A 168 -1.15 3.94 9.54
N ALA A 169 -1.13 2.96 8.61
CA ALA A 169 -0.96 1.55 8.95
C ALA A 169 0.46 1.17 9.41
N LEU A 170 1.45 2.04 9.18
CA LEU A 170 2.84 1.85 9.62
C LEU A 170 3.01 2.12 11.12
N PRO A 171 4.01 1.54 11.78
CA PRO A 171 4.22 1.67 13.23
C PRO A 171 4.87 3.02 13.60
N TRP A 172 4.18 4.11 13.36
CA TRP A 172 4.62 5.45 13.73
C TRP A 172 4.67 5.63 15.24
N THR A 173 5.83 6.04 15.76
CA THR A 173 6.01 6.49 17.14
C THR A 173 6.07 8.01 17.22
N LYS A 174 5.92 8.58 18.42
CA LYS A 174 6.11 10.03 18.61
C LYS A 174 7.49 10.51 18.18
N ASP A 175 8.52 9.69 18.38
CA ASP A 175 9.87 10.07 18.00
C ASP A 175 10.08 10.00 16.48
N LEU A 176 9.43 9.06 15.79
CA LEU A 176 9.42 9.00 14.32
C LEU A 176 8.65 10.17 13.70
N HIS A 177 7.52 10.58 14.29
CA HIS A 177 6.82 11.80 13.86
C HIS A 177 7.72 13.03 13.99
N GLN A 178 8.38 13.20 15.15
CA GLN A 178 9.34 14.29 15.35
C GLN A 178 10.54 14.19 14.40
N TRP A 179 11.07 13.00 14.17
CA TRP A 179 12.15 12.80 13.21
C TRP A 179 11.74 13.24 11.80
N ARG A 180 10.57 12.78 11.35
CA ARG A 180 9.99 13.16 10.06
C ARG A 180 9.77 14.68 9.97
N ALA A 181 9.21 15.29 11.01
CA ALA A 181 8.98 16.73 11.05
C ALA A 181 10.27 17.55 10.99
N ARG A 182 11.37 17.06 11.62
CA ARG A 182 12.72 17.68 11.51
C ARG A 182 13.26 17.65 10.10
N VAL A 183 13.14 16.52 9.39
CA VAL A 183 13.56 16.42 7.99
C VAL A 183 12.69 17.30 7.10
N ALA A 184 11.38 17.28 7.29
CA ALA A 184 10.44 18.12 6.55
C ALA A 184 10.70 19.63 6.81
N PHE A 185 11.09 20.01 8.02
CA PHE A 185 11.54 21.37 8.31
C PHE A 185 12.78 21.73 7.49
N LEU A 186 13.80 20.86 7.45
CA LEU A 186 15.00 21.10 6.67
C LEU A 186 14.72 21.14 5.15
N HIS A 187 13.81 20.30 4.66
CA HIS A 187 13.37 20.35 3.26
C HIS A 187 12.78 21.72 2.88
N ARG A 188 12.01 22.34 3.79
CA ARG A 188 11.49 23.71 3.54
C ARG A 188 12.57 24.78 3.50
N VAL A 189 13.67 24.57 4.24
CA VAL A 189 14.81 25.51 4.27
C VAL A 189 15.74 25.28 3.08
N ASP A 190 15.94 24.02 2.71
CA ASP A 190 16.85 23.58 1.65
C ASP A 190 16.27 22.31 0.97
N THR A 191 15.85 22.47 -0.28
CA THR A 191 15.21 21.41 -1.07
C THR A 191 16.15 20.24 -1.42
N THR A 192 17.42 20.30 -1.06
CA THR A 192 18.34 19.14 -1.16
C THR A 192 18.02 18.06 -0.15
N TRP A 193 17.27 18.38 0.93
CA TRP A 193 16.70 17.39 1.84
C TRP A 193 15.49 16.70 1.20
N PRO A 194 15.25 15.40 1.48
CA PRO A 194 14.15 14.68 0.86
C PRO A 194 12.79 15.22 1.31
N ASP A 195 11.83 15.20 0.39
CA ASP A 195 10.42 15.41 0.73
C ASP A 195 9.86 14.16 1.42
N LEU A 196 9.42 14.33 2.65
CA LEU A 196 8.79 13.28 3.45
C LEU A 196 7.29 13.52 3.66
N SER A 197 6.63 14.23 2.73
CA SER A 197 5.17 14.32 2.71
C SER A 197 4.54 12.94 2.55
N ASP A 198 3.27 12.78 2.94
CA ASP A 198 2.55 11.51 2.74
C ASP A 198 2.49 11.11 1.28
N GLU A 199 2.37 12.09 0.39
CA GLU A 199 2.35 11.89 -1.06
C GLU A 199 3.69 11.35 -1.57
N ALA A 200 4.81 12.00 -1.20
CA ALA A 200 6.15 11.59 -1.61
C ALA A 200 6.49 10.19 -1.07
N LEU A 201 6.23 9.92 0.20
CA LEU A 201 6.47 8.61 0.82
C LEU A 201 5.62 7.51 0.18
N THR A 202 4.34 7.79 -0.13
CA THR A 202 3.44 6.81 -0.75
C THR A 202 3.86 6.50 -2.19
N THR A 203 4.32 7.51 -2.91
CA THR A 203 4.77 7.35 -4.31
C THR A 203 6.07 6.54 -4.41
N THR A 204 6.94 6.66 -3.41
CA THR A 204 8.29 6.05 -3.41
C THR A 204 8.41 4.80 -2.53
N LEU A 205 7.30 4.15 -2.15
CA LEU A 205 7.28 2.96 -1.28
C LEU A 205 8.23 1.85 -1.73
N GLU A 206 8.35 1.63 -3.03
CA GLU A 206 9.24 0.62 -3.61
C GLU A 206 10.72 0.91 -3.34
N GLN A 207 11.07 2.18 -3.17
CA GLN A 207 12.48 2.60 -2.98
C GLN A 207 12.91 2.49 -1.53
N TRP A 208 12.07 2.94 -0.59
CA TRP A 208 12.48 3.06 0.80
C TRP A 208 11.94 1.97 1.72
N LEU A 209 10.75 1.41 1.42
CA LEU A 209 10.11 0.42 2.29
C LEU A 209 10.28 -1.01 1.78
N ALA A 210 10.12 -1.24 0.46
CA ALA A 210 10.17 -2.60 -0.11
C ALA A 210 11.38 -3.44 0.32
N PRO A 211 12.63 -2.91 0.38
CA PRO A 211 13.79 -3.70 0.78
C PRO A 211 13.71 -4.25 2.20
N PHE A 212 12.93 -3.62 3.08
CA PHE A 212 12.82 -3.95 4.50
C PHE A 212 11.60 -4.82 4.84
N VAL A 213 10.71 -5.06 3.88
CA VAL A 213 9.46 -5.79 4.10
C VAL A 213 9.35 -7.06 3.25
N THR A 214 10.45 -7.50 2.66
CA THR A 214 10.50 -8.72 1.84
C THR A 214 10.02 -9.92 2.65
N GLY A 215 9.05 -10.67 2.09
CA GLY A 215 8.47 -11.86 2.72
C GLY A 215 7.35 -11.58 3.73
N LEU A 216 7.03 -10.32 4.00
CA LEU A 216 5.85 -9.98 4.81
C LEU A 216 4.59 -10.10 3.97
N MET A 217 3.56 -10.73 4.52
CA MET A 217 2.30 -11.01 3.82
C MET A 217 1.10 -10.22 4.36
N SER A 218 1.26 -9.43 5.43
CA SER A 218 0.11 -8.74 6.04
C SER A 218 0.49 -7.43 6.72
N LEU A 219 -0.51 -6.52 6.88
CA LEU A 219 -0.32 -5.30 7.68
C LEU A 219 -0.04 -5.61 9.15
N ALA A 220 -0.56 -6.72 9.66
CA ALA A 220 -0.26 -7.14 11.04
C ALA A 220 1.23 -7.42 11.25
N GLN A 221 1.92 -7.99 10.26
CA GLN A 221 3.37 -8.15 10.28
C GLN A 221 4.08 -6.82 10.07
N LEU A 222 3.59 -5.98 9.15
CA LEU A 222 4.15 -4.67 8.85
C LEU A 222 4.12 -3.72 10.07
N ARG A 223 3.09 -3.80 10.91
CA ARG A 223 2.99 -3.03 12.17
C ARG A 223 4.06 -3.40 13.22
N ARG A 224 4.87 -4.43 12.99
CA ARG A 224 5.90 -4.91 13.92
C ARG A 224 7.34 -4.63 13.46
N ILE A 225 7.52 -4.05 12.28
CA ILE A 225 8.87 -3.70 11.80
C ILE A 225 9.45 -2.51 12.57
N ASP A 226 10.77 -2.42 12.56
CA ASP A 226 11.46 -1.17 12.91
C ASP A 226 11.38 -0.21 11.71
N LEU A 227 10.52 0.81 11.82
CA LEU A 227 10.32 1.81 10.77
C LEU A 227 11.48 2.82 10.67
N GLN A 228 12.35 2.92 11.71
CA GLN A 228 13.48 3.84 11.70
C GLN A 228 14.46 3.52 10.57
N ALA A 229 14.82 2.24 10.40
CA ALA A 229 15.79 1.83 9.39
C ALA A 229 15.34 2.15 7.93
N PRO A 230 14.09 1.85 7.51
CA PRO A 230 13.55 2.31 6.24
C PRO A 230 13.60 3.83 6.06
N LEU A 231 13.20 4.60 7.08
CA LEU A 231 13.20 6.06 7.02
C LEU A 231 14.62 6.63 6.93
N ASP A 232 15.56 6.09 7.69
CA ASP A 232 16.97 6.50 7.63
C ASP A 232 17.60 6.25 6.25
N SER A 233 17.09 5.25 5.50
CA SER A 233 17.56 4.99 4.14
C SER A 233 17.25 6.12 3.14
N LEU A 234 16.27 6.98 3.46
CA LEU A 234 15.92 8.16 2.66
C LEU A 234 16.95 9.28 2.77
N LEU A 235 17.81 9.26 3.79
CA LEU A 235 18.85 10.26 4.00
C LEU A 235 20.21 9.73 3.53
N THR A 236 20.98 10.60 2.90
CA THR A 236 22.41 10.34 2.66
C THR A 236 23.16 10.24 3.99
N TRP A 237 24.35 9.64 3.96
CA TRP A 237 25.19 9.57 5.16
C TRP A 237 25.48 10.95 5.74
N GLN A 238 25.78 11.92 4.90
CA GLN A 238 26.04 13.32 5.29
C GLN A 238 24.81 13.96 5.94
N GLN A 239 23.62 13.81 5.35
CA GLN A 239 22.38 14.34 5.90
C GLN A 239 22.06 13.75 7.29
N ARG A 240 22.31 12.45 7.48
CA ARG A 240 22.14 11.80 8.80
C ARG A 240 23.04 12.42 9.86
N GLN A 241 24.30 12.71 9.53
CA GLN A 241 25.25 13.39 10.43
C GLN A 241 24.82 14.84 10.75
N GLU A 242 24.33 15.55 9.73
CA GLU A 242 23.95 16.96 9.86
C GLU A 242 22.59 17.18 10.49
N LEU A 243 21.68 16.20 10.44
CA LEU A 243 20.33 16.32 11.00
C LEU A 243 20.30 16.80 12.45
N SER A 244 21.18 16.25 13.29
CA SER A 244 21.26 16.62 14.72
C SER A 244 21.84 18.02 14.94
N ARG A 245 22.66 18.51 14.05
CA ARG A 245 23.26 19.84 14.10
C ARG A 245 22.32 20.92 13.57
N LEU A 246 21.65 20.66 12.44
CA LEU A 246 20.80 21.63 11.74
C LEU A 246 19.38 21.68 12.34
N ALA A 247 18.85 20.55 12.76
CA ALA A 247 17.53 20.45 13.39
C ALA A 247 17.65 19.66 14.71
N PRO A 248 18.24 20.22 15.77
CA PRO A 248 18.46 19.53 17.05
C PRO A 248 17.12 19.15 17.70
N THR A 249 17.11 18.06 18.47
CA THR A 249 15.93 17.65 19.25
C THR A 249 15.71 18.51 20.48
N HIS A 250 16.77 19.11 21.00
CA HIS A 250 16.76 19.94 22.20
C HIS A 250 17.68 21.15 22.02
N ILE A 251 17.35 22.23 22.72
CA ILE A 251 18.22 23.43 22.86
C ILE A 251 18.56 23.59 24.32
N THR A 252 19.81 23.91 24.60
CA THR A 252 20.21 24.37 25.93
C THR A 252 19.86 25.84 26.07
N VAL A 253 18.96 26.15 27.00
CA VAL A 253 18.54 27.53 27.31
C VAL A 253 19.43 28.17 28.38
N PRO A 254 19.39 29.50 28.59
CA PRO A 254 20.30 30.20 29.51
C PRO A 254 20.36 29.65 30.94
N SER A 255 19.26 29.03 31.43
CA SER A 255 19.24 28.38 32.75
C SER A 255 20.06 27.08 32.83
N GLY A 256 20.60 26.59 31.71
CA GLY A 256 21.26 25.28 31.59
C GLY A 256 20.31 24.13 31.35
N SER A 257 19.00 24.37 31.30
CA SER A 257 18.02 23.31 31.00
C SER A 257 18.07 22.90 29.54
N HIS A 258 17.97 21.59 29.25
CA HIS A 258 17.80 21.04 27.89
C HIS A 258 16.32 20.97 27.57
N VAL A 259 15.83 21.87 26.73
CA VAL A 259 14.40 21.96 26.37
C VAL A 259 14.18 21.38 25.00
N ARG A 260 13.20 20.45 24.87
CA ARG A 260 12.84 19.80 23.61
C ARG A 260 12.23 20.82 22.64
N LEU A 261 12.63 20.71 21.36
CA LEU A 261 11.99 21.40 20.26
C LEU A 261 10.88 20.55 19.67
N ASP A 262 9.75 21.17 19.41
CA ASP A 262 8.63 20.56 18.70
C ASP A 262 8.59 21.05 17.25
N TYR A 263 8.75 20.12 16.30
CA TYR A 263 8.79 20.41 14.87
C TYR A 263 7.44 20.15 14.19
N GLU A 264 6.45 19.59 14.90
CA GLU A 264 5.14 19.29 14.35
C GLU A 264 4.19 20.49 14.32
N GLN A 265 4.53 21.55 15.08
CA GLN A 265 3.69 22.74 15.20
C GLN A 265 4.14 23.84 14.22
N GLY A 266 3.45 23.97 13.09
CA GLY A 266 3.64 25.09 12.15
C GLY A 266 4.97 25.09 11.38
N ASP A 267 5.30 26.27 10.82
CA ASP A 267 6.46 26.42 9.92
C ASP A 267 7.80 26.57 10.64
N SER A 268 7.79 26.98 11.90
CA SER A 268 8.98 27.15 12.72
C SER A 268 8.91 26.26 13.94
N PRO A 269 10.01 25.58 14.29
CA PRO A 269 10.05 24.73 15.47
C PRO A 269 9.75 25.51 16.75
N VAL A 270 8.97 24.91 17.63
CA VAL A 270 8.49 25.53 18.87
C VAL A 270 9.39 25.15 20.03
N LEU A 271 9.85 26.18 20.76
CA LEU A 271 10.56 26.07 22.04
C LEU A 271 9.61 26.48 23.16
N ALA A 272 8.98 25.52 23.82
CA ALA A 272 8.12 25.77 24.97
C ALA A 272 8.97 25.78 26.27
N VAL A 273 9.20 26.94 26.83
CA VAL A 273 10.13 27.14 27.95
C VAL A 273 9.57 28.13 28.99
N ARG A 274 9.83 27.91 30.27
CA ARG A 274 9.44 28.89 31.30
C ARG A 274 10.17 30.21 31.09
N LEU A 275 9.43 31.31 31.18
CA LEU A 275 9.95 32.68 30.98
C LEU A 275 11.24 32.94 31.76
N GLN A 276 11.32 32.46 32.99
CA GLN A 276 12.46 32.67 33.87
C GLN A 276 13.74 31.94 33.44
N GLU A 277 13.61 30.89 32.65
CA GLU A 277 14.75 30.14 32.10
C GLU A 277 15.42 30.87 30.94
N MET A 278 14.74 31.89 30.38
CA MET A 278 15.20 32.70 29.26
C MET A 278 15.76 34.05 29.65
N PHE A 279 15.77 34.43 30.96
CA PHE A 279 16.41 35.68 31.37
C PHE A 279 17.88 35.74 30.95
N GLY A 280 18.37 36.91 30.62
CA GLY A 280 19.70 37.12 30.04
C GLY A 280 19.83 36.78 28.57
N CYS A 281 18.83 36.16 27.96
CA CYS A 281 18.83 35.84 26.53
C CYS A 281 18.47 37.07 25.69
N GLN A 282 19.43 37.64 25.02
CA GLN A 282 19.25 38.87 24.24
C GLN A 282 18.64 38.63 22.87
N GLU A 283 18.88 37.46 22.29
CA GLU A 283 18.42 37.09 20.95
C GLU A 283 17.60 35.82 20.98
N THR A 284 16.68 35.69 20.03
CA THR A 284 15.92 34.43 19.85
C THR A 284 16.86 33.33 19.39
N PRO A 285 16.84 32.14 20.01
CA PRO A 285 17.63 31.00 19.55
C PRO A 285 17.34 30.68 18.08
N ARG A 286 18.38 30.32 17.34
CA ARG A 286 18.29 30.01 15.92
C ARG A 286 18.84 28.62 15.63
N ILE A 287 18.26 27.99 14.63
CA ILE A 287 18.63 26.65 14.15
C ILE A 287 18.88 26.69 12.63
N ALA A 288 19.06 25.54 11.99
CA ALA A 288 19.40 25.44 10.57
C ALA A 288 20.64 26.30 10.21
N GLY A 289 21.74 26.09 10.96
CA GLY A 289 22.95 26.85 10.76
C GLY A 289 22.85 28.34 11.14
N GLY A 290 21.90 28.70 12.00
CA GLY A 290 21.68 30.09 12.44
C GLY A 290 20.72 30.88 11.53
N THR A 291 20.10 30.25 10.53
CA THR A 291 19.24 30.95 9.57
C THR A 291 17.80 31.12 10.07
N VAL A 292 17.25 30.14 10.79
CA VAL A 292 15.84 30.14 11.19
C VAL A 292 15.67 30.37 12.70
N PRO A 293 14.96 31.43 13.14
CA PRO A 293 14.62 31.62 14.54
C PRO A 293 13.55 30.62 14.98
N VAL A 294 13.68 30.09 16.19
CA VAL A 294 12.65 29.23 16.76
C VAL A 294 11.45 30.08 17.22
N MET A 295 10.26 29.47 17.23
CA MET A 295 9.08 30.05 17.84
C MET A 295 9.13 29.81 19.36
N VAL A 296 9.35 30.84 20.14
CA VAL A 296 9.43 30.71 21.61
C VAL A 296 8.04 30.84 22.22
N HIS A 297 7.56 29.76 22.83
CA HIS A 297 6.40 29.78 23.70
C HIS A 297 6.87 29.98 25.15
N LEU A 298 6.80 31.22 25.62
CA LEU A 298 7.13 31.54 27.01
C LEU A 298 6.00 31.06 27.94
N LEU A 299 6.37 30.25 28.90
CA LEU A 299 5.44 29.64 29.83
C LEU A 299 5.54 30.30 31.20
N SER A 300 4.40 30.39 31.92
CA SER A 300 4.35 30.68 33.34
C SER A 300 5.06 29.60 34.16
N PRO A 301 5.35 29.81 35.45
CA PRO A 301 5.89 28.77 36.31
C PRO A 301 5.06 27.49 36.38
N ALA A 302 3.75 27.58 36.17
CA ALA A 302 2.84 26.43 36.11
C ALA A 302 2.74 25.78 34.69
N GLY A 303 3.59 26.18 33.73
CA GLY A 303 3.62 25.62 32.40
C GLY A 303 2.51 26.09 31.44
N ARG A 304 1.81 27.18 31.77
CA ARG A 304 0.79 27.78 30.91
C ARG A 304 1.41 28.80 29.96
N PRO A 305 1.09 28.81 28.65
CA PRO A 305 1.57 29.83 27.72
C PRO A 305 1.17 31.22 28.18
N VAL A 306 2.11 32.17 28.18
CA VAL A 306 1.90 33.58 28.51
C VAL A 306 2.28 34.50 27.36
N GLN A 307 3.21 34.07 26.49
CA GLN A 307 3.59 34.80 25.29
C GLN A 307 4.14 33.85 24.24
N VAL A 308 3.89 34.17 22.99
CA VAL A 308 4.44 33.48 21.81
C VAL A 308 5.19 34.53 20.99
N THR A 309 6.47 34.28 20.67
CA THR A 309 7.27 35.23 19.91
C THR A 309 8.38 34.57 19.11
N LYS A 310 8.72 35.17 17.97
CA LYS A 310 9.95 34.90 17.20
C LYS A 310 11.03 35.95 17.46
N ASP A 311 10.66 37.05 18.16
CA ASP A 311 11.56 38.13 18.53
C ASP A 311 11.54 38.33 20.06
N LEU A 312 12.45 37.62 20.70
CA LEU A 312 12.58 37.66 22.16
C LEU A 312 13.06 39.04 22.65
N ALA A 313 13.91 39.71 21.89
CA ALA A 313 14.42 41.05 22.26
C ALA A 313 13.28 42.10 22.25
N SER A 314 12.41 42.07 21.26
CA SER A 314 11.23 42.93 21.21
C SER A 314 10.28 42.64 22.37
N PHE A 315 10.04 41.36 22.71
CA PHE A 315 9.23 40.99 23.87
C PHE A 315 9.78 41.55 25.16
N TRP A 316 11.11 41.47 25.41
CA TRP A 316 11.73 42.01 26.64
C TRP A 316 11.56 43.52 26.75
N ARG A 317 11.63 44.26 25.63
CA ARG A 317 11.51 45.71 25.60
C ARG A 317 10.08 46.22 25.76
N SER A 318 9.10 45.51 25.24
CA SER A 318 7.71 45.98 25.14
C SER A 318 6.75 45.29 26.10
N ALA A 319 6.53 43.99 25.94
CA ALA A 319 5.46 43.26 26.58
C ALA A 319 5.83 42.66 27.96
N TYR A 320 7.13 42.55 28.28
CA TYR A 320 7.59 41.89 29.50
C TYR A 320 7.04 42.55 30.77
N GLN A 321 6.96 43.88 30.84
CA GLN A 321 6.53 44.58 32.06
C GLN A 321 5.07 44.26 32.43
N ASP A 322 4.20 44.15 31.43
CA ASP A 322 2.79 43.78 31.63
C ASP A 322 2.67 42.33 32.07
N VAL A 323 3.37 41.41 31.39
CA VAL A 323 3.43 39.98 31.72
C VAL A 323 4.00 39.76 33.11
N LYS A 324 5.06 40.51 33.50
CA LYS A 324 5.66 40.49 34.82
C LYS A 324 4.65 40.92 35.90
N LYS A 325 3.90 42.00 35.65
CA LYS A 325 2.91 42.51 36.59
C LYS A 325 1.82 41.46 36.89
N GLU A 326 1.32 40.80 35.85
CA GLU A 326 0.34 39.73 35.99
C GLU A 326 0.92 38.50 36.70
N LEU A 327 2.09 38.02 36.26
CA LEU A 327 2.69 36.81 36.80
C LEU A 327 3.21 37.02 38.25
N ARG A 328 3.70 38.19 38.62
CA ARG A 328 4.13 38.49 39.96
C ARG A 328 2.98 38.39 40.99
N GLY A 329 1.80 38.83 40.60
CA GLY A 329 0.61 38.69 41.46
C GLY A 329 0.24 37.22 41.68
N ARG A 330 0.33 36.39 40.64
CA ARG A 330 -0.05 34.96 40.66
C ARG A 330 1.05 34.05 41.24
N TYR A 331 2.33 34.40 41.03
CA TYR A 331 3.51 33.62 41.42
C TYR A 331 4.54 34.46 42.18
N PRO A 332 4.23 34.99 43.40
CA PRO A 332 5.08 35.93 44.11
C PRO A 332 6.42 35.35 44.60
N ARG A 333 6.51 33.99 44.71
CA ARG A 333 7.74 33.31 45.15
C ARG A 333 8.79 33.15 44.05
N HIS A 334 8.46 33.50 42.81
CA HIS A 334 9.38 33.42 41.69
C HIS A 334 10.15 34.74 41.51
N HIS A 335 11.28 34.63 40.77
CA HIS A 335 12.09 35.80 40.46
C HIS A 335 11.47 36.59 39.29
N TRP A 336 11.20 37.90 39.52
CA TRP A 336 10.63 38.81 38.52
C TRP A 336 11.49 40.10 38.48
N PRO A 337 12.64 40.09 37.74
CA PRO A 337 13.56 41.20 37.65
C PRO A 337 12.93 42.42 36.95
N ASP A 338 13.45 43.62 37.21
CA ASP A 338 13.07 44.83 36.48
C ASP A 338 13.68 44.86 35.09
N ASP A 339 14.93 44.42 34.99
CA ASP A 339 15.64 44.24 33.73
C ASP A 339 15.83 42.75 33.43
N PRO A 340 15.10 42.20 32.41
CA PRO A 340 15.22 40.80 32.00
C PRO A 340 16.52 40.53 31.24
N PHE A 341 17.20 41.51 30.66
CA PHE A 341 18.41 41.35 29.87
C PHE A 341 19.64 41.01 30.70
N SER A 342 19.74 41.61 31.93
CA SER A 342 20.86 41.40 32.85
C SER A 342 20.57 40.37 33.94
N ALA A 343 19.32 39.90 34.02
CA ALA A 343 18.90 39.00 35.06
C ALA A 343 19.47 37.59 34.89
N GLN A 344 19.83 36.94 35.97
CA GLN A 344 20.26 35.55 35.97
C GLN A 344 19.08 34.60 35.66
N PRO A 345 19.22 33.71 34.70
CA PRO A 345 18.20 32.72 34.39
C PRO A 345 18.07 31.68 35.51
N THR A 346 16.86 31.19 35.74
CA THR A 346 16.62 30.20 36.79
C THR A 346 15.48 29.26 36.47
N ASN A 347 15.64 27.98 36.78
CA ASN A 347 14.60 26.97 36.77
C ASN A 347 14.02 26.68 38.15
N ARG A 348 14.46 27.43 39.21
CA ARG A 348 14.11 27.18 40.60
C ARG A 348 13.30 28.34 41.16
N THR A 349 12.51 28.06 42.21
CA THR A 349 11.90 29.09 43.07
C THR A 349 12.93 29.70 44.00
N LYS A 350 12.70 30.96 44.48
CA LYS A 350 13.53 31.56 45.52
C LYS A 350 13.57 30.65 46.75
N ARG A 351 14.79 30.41 47.32
CA ARG A 351 14.92 29.77 48.62
C ARG A 351 14.21 30.61 49.67
N ARG A 352 13.49 29.96 50.59
CA ARG A 352 12.96 30.60 51.79
C ARG A 352 14.17 31.00 52.61
N THR A 353 14.43 32.30 52.72
CA THR A 353 15.26 32.89 53.77
C THR A 353 14.52 32.82 55.09
#